data_9ca2f494f0c79f873db29bd51c8a984b
#
_entry.id   9ca2f494f0c79f873db29bd51c8a984b
#
_cell.length_a   1.000
_cell.length_b   1.000
_cell.length_c   1.000
_cell.angle_alpha   90.00
_cell.angle_beta   90.00
_cell.angle_gamma   90.00
#
_symmetry.space_group_name_H-M   'P 1'
#
loop_
_entity.id
_entity.type
_entity.pdbx_description
1 polymer ?
#
loop_
_entity_poly.entity_id
_entity_poly.type
_entity_poly.pdbx_seq_one_letter_code
_entity_poly.pdbx_strand_id
1 'polypeptide(L)'
;MIVILFLNINVYAKEVVKLDKCVDGDTAWFYYNNEASKFRFLAIDTPESTNKIEAYGKEASNYTCDRLTKAKKIEVEFDPNSNQKDKYDRYLAWIFVDGKLLQADIVEKGYAEVKYLYGDYKYTDELKALEKKAKGNKLGIYSDYENNDQQNNALYFLALIVIII
;
A
#
# COMPACT_ATOMS: atom_id res chain seq x y z
N MET A 1 3.71 2.34 -51.44
CA MET A 1 4.67 1.91 -50.39
C MET A 1 3.96 2.18 -49.06
N ILE A 2 3.48 1.15 -48.37
CA ILE A 2 2.76 1.28 -47.09
C ILE A 2 3.84 1.25 -46.01
N VAL A 3 4.05 2.35 -45.30
CA VAL A 3 4.93 2.42 -44.13
C VAL A 3 4.10 1.96 -42.93
N ILE A 4 4.32 0.73 -42.45
CA ILE A 4 3.74 0.23 -41.23
C ILE A 4 4.60 0.77 -40.07
N LEU A 5 4.07 1.80 -39.36
CA LEU A 5 4.67 2.24 -38.11
C LEU A 5 4.35 1.19 -37.02
N PHE A 6 5.34 0.43 -36.62
CA PHE A 6 5.28 -0.37 -35.39
C PHE A 6 5.38 0.59 -34.17
N LEU A 7 4.25 0.92 -33.58
CA LEU A 7 4.22 1.52 -32.26
C LEU A 7 4.69 0.45 -31.27
N ASN A 8 5.90 0.61 -30.73
CA ASN A 8 6.36 -0.17 -29.59
C ASN A 8 5.57 0.28 -28.36
N ILE A 9 4.43 -0.37 -28.12
CA ILE A 9 3.68 -0.20 -26.87
C ILE A 9 4.47 -1.04 -25.85
N ASN A 10 5.24 -0.39 -24.98
CA ASN A 10 5.78 -1.03 -23.79
C ASN A 10 4.61 -1.37 -22.86
N VAL A 11 3.99 -2.51 -23.05
CA VAL A 11 3.05 -3.08 -22.11
C VAL A 11 3.91 -3.67 -21.00
N TYR A 12 3.95 -3.02 -19.85
CA TYR A 12 4.47 -3.64 -18.63
C TYR A 12 3.54 -4.80 -18.28
N ALA A 13 3.94 -5.99 -18.73
CA ALA A 13 3.16 -7.19 -18.52
C ALA A 13 3.24 -7.61 -17.05
N LYS A 14 2.13 -8.15 -16.55
CA LYS A 14 2.12 -8.80 -15.24
C LYS A 14 2.94 -10.08 -15.30
N GLU A 15 3.82 -10.25 -14.33
CA GLU A 15 4.67 -11.42 -14.20
C GLU A 15 4.24 -12.27 -13.02
N VAL A 16 4.08 -13.59 -13.24
CA VAL A 16 3.68 -14.52 -12.18
C VAL A 16 4.84 -14.77 -11.24
N VAL A 17 4.59 -14.64 -9.94
CA VAL A 17 5.56 -14.89 -8.88
C VAL A 17 5.03 -15.87 -7.85
N LYS A 18 5.92 -16.42 -7.01
CA LYS A 18 5.55 -17.26 -5.87
C LYS A 18 5.91 -16.54 -4.58
N LEU A 19 5.02 -16.58 -3.59
CA LEU A 19 5.33 -16.08 -2.26
C LEU A 19 6.46 -16.91 -1.64
N ASP A 20 7.49 -16.23 -1.14
CA ASP A 20 8.51 -16.82 -0.27
C ASP A 20 8.12 -16.60 1.20
N LYS A 21 7.93 -15.35 1.62
CA LYS A 21 7.48 -15.00 2.98
C LYS A 21 6.85 -13.62 3.06
N CYS A 22 5.92 -13.47 3.99
CA CYS A 22 5.38 -12.17 4.39
C CYS A 22 6.40 -11.40 5.26
N VAL A 23 6.34 -10.07 5.25
CA VAL A 23 7.13 -9.21 6.14
C VAL A 23 6.18 -8.36 6.99
N ASP A 24 5.39 -7.49 6.35
CA ASP A 24 4.41 -6.59 6.95
C ASP A 24 3.24 -6.33 5.99
N GLY A 25 2.47 -5.25 6.22
CA GLY A 25 1.28 -4.97 5.42
C GLY A 25 1.56 -4.53 3.99
N ASP A 26 2.75 -4.03 3.67
CA ASP A 26 3.11 -3.51 2.36
C ASP A 26 4.45 -4.04 1.81
N THR A 27 4.97 -5.07 2.42
CA THR A 27 6.26 -5.67 2.05
C THR A 27 6.19 -7.19 2.14
N ALA A 28 6.65 -7.86 1.10
CA ALA A 28 6.78 -9.33 1.07
C ALA A 28 8.00 -9.76 0.27
N TRP A 29 8.41 -11.02 0.41
CA TRP A 29 9.40 -11.66 -0.43
C TRP A 29 8.70 -12.57 -1.43
N PHE A 30 9.13 -12.48 -2.69
CA PHE A 30 8.67 -13.37 -3.75
C PHE A 30 9.87 -13.99 -4.48
N TYR A 31 9.67 -15.18 -5.02
CA TYR A 31 10.58 -15.73 -6.01
C TYR A 31 10.33 -15.02 -7.35
N TYR A 32 11.30 -14.23 -7.77
CA TYR A 32 11.31 -13.45 -9.00
C TYR A 32 12.64 -13.69 -9.72
N ASN A 33 12.61 -14.03 -11.03
CA ASN A 33 13.81 -14.41 -11.79
C ASN A 33 14.64 -15.52 -11.13
N ASN A 34 13.98 -16.52 -10.53
CA ASN A 34 14.57 -17.64 -9.78
C ASN A 34 15.31 -17.26 -8.48
N GLU A 35 15.15 -16.04 -8.00
CA GLU A 35 15.76 -15.55 -6.76
C GLU A 35 14.68 -15.05 -5.78
N ALA A 36 14.90 -15.28 -4.50
CA ALA A 36 14.07 -14.66 -3.47
C ALA A 36 14.39 -13.16 -3.40
N SER A 37 13.41 -12.34 -3.72
CA SER A 37 13.56 -10.88 -3.82
C SER A 37 12.53 -10.17 -2.96
N LYS A 38 12.94 -9.08 -2.33
CA LYS A 38 12.07 -8.26 -1.47
C LYS A 38 11.32 -7.22 -2.31
N PHE A 39 10.01 -7.16 -2.12
CA PHE A 39 9.11 -6.23 -2.80
C PHE A 39 8.49 -5.28 -1.78
N ARG A 40 8.52 -3.98 -2.07
CA ARG A 40 7.77 -2.92 -1.41
C ARG A 40 6.61 -2.54 -2.33
N PHE A 41 5.40 -2.62 -1.82
CA PHE A 41 4.20 -2.36 -2.61
C PHE A 41 4.09 -0.86 -2.88
N LEU A 42 3.91 -0.50 -4.17
CA LEU A 42 3.87 0.89 -4.62
C LEU A 42 2.71 1.67 -4.01
N ALA A 43 2.96 2.96 -3.79
CA ALA A 43 1.98 4.00 -3.50
C ALA A 43 1.19 3.82 -2.20
N ILE A 44 1.54 2.88 -1.32
CA ILE A 44 0.91 2.71 -0.02
C ILE A 44 1.93 2.67 1.12
N ASP A 45 1.45 2.98 2.32
CA ASP A 45 2.18 2.85 3.57
C ASP A 45 1.27 2.25 4.63
N THR A 46 1.67 1.11 5.20
CA THR A 46 0.95 0.47 6.29
C THR A 46 1.63 0.78 7.63
N PRO A 47 0.90 0.79 8.75
CA PRO A 47 1.53 0.90 10.06
C PRO A 47 2.52 -0.24 10.30
N GLU A 48 3.60 0.07 10.98
CA GLU A 48 4.67 -0.89 11.28
C GLU A 48 4.17 -2.03 12.19
N SER A 49 4.56 -3.26 11.87
CA SER A 49 4.19 -4.47 12.62
C SER A 49 5.39 -5.24 13.18
N THR A 50 6.62 -4.81 12.87
CA THR A 50 7.85 -5.54 13.16
C THR A 50 8.68 -4.88 14.26
N ASN A 51 9.46 -3.85 13.93
CA ASN A 51 10.39 -3.22 14.88
C ASN A 51 9.72 -2.29 15.90
N LYS A 52 8.69 -1.57 15.46
CA LYS A 52 7.83 -0.72 16.28
C LYS A 52 6.39 -1.05 15.93
N ILE A 53 5.68 -1.65 16.88
CA ILE A 53 4.28 -2.00 16.64
C ILE A 53 3.43 -0.73 16.73
N GLU A 54 2.83 -0.36 15.62
CA GLU A 54 1.88 0.74 15.51
C GLU A 54 0.45 0.20 15.53
N ALA A 55 -0.51 1.07 15.88
CA ALA A 55 -1.92 0.70 15.83
C ALA A 55 -2.30 0.23 14.41
N TYR A 56 -3.05 -0.86 14.32
CA TYR A 56 -3.41 -1.55 13.06
C TYR A 56 -2.24 -2.18 12.27
N GLY A 57 -0.98 -2.09 12.70
CA GLY A 57 0.14 -2.71 11.99
C GLY A 57 0.03 -4.23 11.90
N LYS A 58 -0.38 -4.88 12.99
CA LYS A 58 -0.58 -6.33 13.02
C LYS A 58 -1.76 -6.76 12.15
N GLU A 59 -2.85 -6.02 12.17
CA GLU A 59 -4.04 -6.27 11.34
C GLU A 59 -3.72 -6.12 9.85
N ALA A 60 -3.01 -5.06 9.46
CA ALA A 60 -2.55 -4.84 8.09
C ALA A 60 -1.64 -5.98 7.62
N SER A 61 -0.65 -6.35 8.44
CA SER A 61 0.29 -7.45 8.14
C SER A 61 -0.43 -8.78 8.00
N ASN A 62 -1.33 -9.11 8.94
CA ASN A 62 -2.11 -10.34 8.89
C ASN A 62 -3.03 -10.39 7.67
N TYR A 63 -3.69 -9.28 7.34
CA TYR A 63 -4.56 -9.20 6.16
C TYR A 63 -3.78 -9.45 4.87
N THR A 64 -2.67 -8.75 4.69
CA THR A 64 -1.80 -8.91 3.52
C THR A 64 -1.28 -10.34 3.40
N CYS A 65 -0.77 -10.90 4.50
CA CYS A 65 -0.25 -12.25 4.52
C CYS A 65 -1.32 -13.29 4.20
N ASP A 66 -2.52 -13.15 4.75
CA ASP A 66 -3.66 -14.03 4.49
C ASP A 66 -4.07 -14.00 3.01
N ARG A 67 -4.10 -12.81 2.41
CA ARG A 67 -4.38 -12.64 0.97
C ARG A 67 -3.32 -13.33 0.10
N LEU A 68 -2.04 -13.16 0.43
CA LEU A 68 -0.93 -13.74 -0.33
C LEU A 68 -0.84 -15.25 -0.17
N THR A 69 -1.03 -15.78 1.04
CA THR A 69 -0.90 -17.24 1.31
C THR A 69 -2.06 -18.05 0.74
N LYS A 70 -3.28 -17.46 0.64
CA LYS A 70 -4.46 -18.11 0.07
C LYS A 70 -4.60 -17.91 -1.44
N ALA A 71 -3.73 -17.11 -2.06
CA ALA A 71 -3.77 -16.82 -3.48
C ALA A 71 -3.57 -18.06 -4.35
N LYS A 72 -4.39 -18.22 -5.38
CA LYS A 72 -4.16 -19.20 -6.44
C LYS A 72 -3.09 -18.72 -7.43
N LYS A 73 -3.03 -17.39 -7.63
CA LYS A 73 -2.07 -16.74 -8.50
C LYS A 73 -1.66 -15.39 -7.93
N ILE A 74 -0.34 -15.14 -7.86
CA ILE A 74 0.21 -13.83 -7.52
C ILE A 74 0.95 -13.32 -8.74
N GLU A 75 0.72 -12.07 -9.11
CA GLU A 75 1.40 -11.39 -10.19
C GLU A 75 1.96 -10.06 -9.71
N VAL A 76 3.10 -9.66 -10.26
CA VAL A 76 3.69 -8.34 -10.08
C VAL A 76 3.64 -7.55 -11.38
N GLU A 77 3.42 -6.26 -11.29
CA GLU A 77 3.45 -5.32 -12.42
C GLU A 77 4.34 -4.13 -12.02
N PHE A 78 5.34 -3.81 -12.82
CA PHE A 78 6.15 -2.63 -12.62
C PHE A 78 5.47 -1.40 -13.24
N ASP A 79 5.56 -0.26 -12.56
CA ASP A 79 5.01 0.99 -13.07
C ASP A 79 6.04 1.71 -13.95
N PRO A 80 5.65 2.17 -15.17
CA PRO A 80 6.57 2.86 -16.07
C PRO A 80 7.11 4.19 -15.50
N ASN A 81 6.37 4.79 -14.57
CA ASN A 81 6.73 6.07 -13.95
C ASN A 81 7.41 5.89 -12.59
N SER A 82 7.70 4.66 -12.19
CA SER A 82 8.44 4.33 -10.96
C SER A 82 9.84 3.82 -11.25
N ASN A 83 10.77 4.08 -10.34
CA ASN A 83 12.00 3.30 -10.31
C ASN A 83 11.67 1.82 -10.07
N GLN A 84 12.43 0.93 -10.67
CA GLN A 84 12.23 -0.51 -10.48
C GLN A 84 12.58 -0.96 -9.06
N LYS A 85 13.57 -0.30 -8.42
CA LYS A 85 13.99 -0.57 -7.04
C LYS A 85 14.15 0.73 -6.26
N ASP A 86 13.98 0.62 -4.95
CA ASP A 86 14.27 1.71 -4.02
C ASP A 86 15.75 1.71 -3.56
N LYS A 87 16.11 2.67 -2.71
CA LYS A 87 17.47 2.79 -2.15
C LYS A 87 17.90 1.64 -1.24
N TYR A 88 16.99 0.77 -0.86
CA TYR A 88 17.22 -0.44 -0.04
C TYR A 88 17.23 -1.71 -0.88
N ASP A 89 17.32 -1.59 -2.21
CA ASP A 89 17.31 -2.69 -3.18
C ASP A 89 16.03 -3.52 -3.18
N ARG A 90 14.89 -2.96 -2.71
CA ARG A 90 13.59 -3.61 -2.79
C ARG A 90 12.94 -3.27 -4.13
N TYR A 91 12.37 -4.25 -4.80
CA TYR A 91 11.55 -4.01 -5.99
C TYR A 91 10.29 -3.22 -5.62
N LEU A 92 9.96 -2.22 -6.45
CA LEU A 92 8.75 -1.40 -6.33
C LEU A 92 7.73 -1.88 -7.36
N ALA A 93 6.61 -2.45 -6.91
CA ALA A 93 5.64 -3.06 -7.82
C ALA A 93 4.21 -2.96 -7.32
N TRP A 94 3.29 -3.08 -8.26
CA TRP A 94 1.90 -3.40 -8.05
C TRP A 94 1.76 -4.92 -7.87
N ILE A 95 1.03 -5.34 -6.86
CA ILE A 95 0.82 -6.75 -6.54
C ILE A 95 -0.62 -7.14 -6.85
N PHE A 96 -0.81 -8.19 -7.62
CA PHE A 96 -2.12 -8.72 -7.94
C PHE A 96 -2.29 -10.10 -7.33
N VAL A 97 -3.41 -10.29 -6.64
CA VAL A 97 -3.83 -11.56 -6.05
C VAL A 97 -5.12 -12.00 -6.74
N ASP A 98 -5.06 -13.12 -7.45
CA ASP A 98 -6.18 -13.66 -8.22
C ASP A 98 -6.83 -12.61 -9.16
N GLY A 99 -5.96 -11.79 -9.79
CA GLY A 99 -6.34 -10.75 -10.74
C GLY A 99 -6.78 -9.41 -10.13
N LYS A 100 -6.86 -9.27 -8.78
CA LYS A 100 -7.22 -8.04 -8.09
C LYS A 100 -5.99 -7.34 -7.53
N LEU A 101 -5.96 -6.02 -7.61
CA LEU A 101 -4.89 -5.18 -7.06
C LEU A 101 -4.90 -5.26 -5.51
N LEU A 102 -3.86 -5.85 -4.92
CA LEU A 102 -3.77 -6.04 -3.46
C LEU A 102 -3.72 -4.70 -2.71
N GLN A 103 -3.00 -3.70 -3.24
CA GLN A 103 -2.94 -2.37 -2.66
C GLN A 103 -4.34 -1.75 -2.54
N ALA A 104 -5.20 -1.94 -3.54
CA ALA A 104 -6.58 -1.46 -3.49
C ALA A 104 -7.37 -2.13 -2.38
N ASP A 105 -7.25 -3.45 -2.22
CA ASP A 105 -7.90 -4.20 -1.13
C ASP A 105 -7.45 -3.68 0.25
N ILE A 106 -6.14 -3.44 0.44
CA ILE A 106 -5.56 -2.98 1.72
C ILE A 106 -6.03 -1.56 2.06
N VAL A 107 -6.02 -0.65 1.07
CA VAL A 107 -6.47 0.74 1.23
C VAL A 107 -7.97 0.82 1.50
N GLU A 108 -8.79 0.04 0.79
CA GLU A 108 -10.25 0.01 1.00
C GLU A 108 -10.63 -0.44 2.41
N LYS A 109 -9.83 -1.31 3.02
CA LYS A 109 -10.00 -1.74 4.42
C LYS A 109 -9.54 -0.70 5.44
N GLY A 110 -8.88 0.38 5.00
CA GLY A 110 -8.27 1.36 5.89
C GLY A 110 -7.02 0.83 6.60
N TYR A 111 -6.30 -0.12 6.01
CA TYR A 111 -5.05 -0.66 6.57
C TYR A 111 -3.79 0.00 6.01
N ALA A 112 -3.94 0.92 5.05
CA ALA A 112 -2.83 1.69 4.49
C ALA A 112 -3.25 3.11 4.15
N GLU A 113 -2.29 4.04 4.23
CA GLU A 113 -2.36 5.36 3.62
C GLU A 113 -1.84 5.28 2.17
N VAL A 114 -2.39 6.14 1.30
CA VAL A 114 -1.80 6.38 -0.03
C VAL A 114 -0.63 7.34 0.13
N LYS A 115 0.61 6.86 -0.13
CA LYS A 115 1.84 7.58 0.20
C LYS A 115 2.98 7.26 -0.76
N TYR A 116 4.07 8.04 -0.68
CA TYR A 116 5.28 7.85 -1.51
C TYR A 116 4.99 7.95 -3.01
N LEU A 117 4.19 8.94 -3.39
CA LEU A 117 3.86 9.25 -4.78
C LEU A 117 4.94 10.17 -5.36
N TYR A 118 5.96 9.57 -5.97
CA TYR A 118 7.06 10.31 -6.60
C TYR A 118 6.89 10.47 -8.11
N GLY A 119 5.80 9.95 -8.68
CA GLY A 119 5.43 10.02 -10.08
C GLY A 119 3.92 9.88 -10.28
N ASP A 120 3.50 10.00 -11.52
CA ASP A 120 2.11 9.73 -11.92
C ASP A 120 1.92 8.23 -12.14
N TYR A 121 1.68 7.50 -11.06
CA TYR A 121 1.58 6.04 -11.08
C TYR A 121 0.19 5.58 -11.52
N LYS A 122 0.16 4.47 -12.24
CA LYS A 122 -1.02 3.93 -12.95
C LYS A 122 -2.28 3.80 -12.11
N TYR A 123 -2.18 3.39 -10.85
CA TYR A 123 -3.35 3.12 -9.99
C TYR A 123 -3.57 4.16 -8.89
N THR A 124 -2.86 5.28 -8.93
CA THR A 124 -2.90 6.31 -7.87
C THR A 124 -4.31 6.87 -7.65
N ASP A 125 -5.05 7.18 -8.72
CA ASP A 125 -6.38 7.78 -8.61
C ASP A 125 -7.40 6.80 -8.00
N GLU A 126 -7.32 5.52 -8.37
CA GLU A 126 -8.13 4.45 -7.75
C GLU A 126 -7.84 4.36 -6.25
N LEU A 127 -6.55 4.30 -5.85
CA LEU A 127 -6.16 4.22 -4.45
C LEU A 127 -6.63 5.43 -3.65
N LYS A 128 -6.49 6.65 -4.18
CA LYS A 128 -6.98 7.89 -3.51
C LYS A 128 -8.49 7.88 -3.32
N ALA A 129 -9.24 7.38 -4.30
CA ALA A 129 -10.70 7.26 -4.18
C ALA A 129 -11.10 6.25 -3.08
N LEU A 130 -10.41 5.11 -3.01
CA LEU A 130 -10.62 4.10 -1.97
C LEU A 130 -10.21 4.61 -0.58
N GLU A 131 -9.08 5.31 -0.49
CA GLU A 131 -8.65 5.94 0.76
C GLU A 131 -9.68 6.95 1.28
N LYS A 132 -10.21 7.81 0.40
CA LYS A 132 -11.27 8.76 0.75
C LYS A 132 -12.51 8.04 1.29
N LYS A 133 -12.89 6.91 0.70
CA LYS A 133 -14.00 6.08 1.16
C LYS A 133 -13.72 5.44 2.52
N ALA A 134 -12.50 4.90 2.73
CA ALA A 134 -12.09 4.33 4.00
C ALA A 134 -12.10 5.37 5.13
N LYS A 135 -11.59 6.59 4.86
CA LYS A 135 -11.66 7.74 5.78
C LYS A 135 -13.10 8.12 6.13
N GLY A 136 -13.97 8.24 5.13
CA GLY A 136 -15.38 8.59 5.35
C GLY A 136 -16.15 7.55 6.15
N ASN A 137 -15.77 6.28 6.05
CA ASN A 137 -16.36 5.17 6.79
C ASN A 137 -15.61 4.86 8.10
N LYS A 138 -14.59 5.61 8.47
CA LYS A 138 -13.78 5.43 9.69
C LYS A 138 -13.22 4.01 9.84
N LEU A 139 -12.68 3.45 8.76
CA LEU A 139 -12.16 2.09 8.74
C LEU A 139 -10.68 2.04 9.16
N GLY A 140 -10.29 0.97 9.86
CA GLY A 140 -8.91 0.68 10.21
C GLY A 140 -8.20 1.86 10.87
N ILE A 141 -7.08 2.31 10.31
CA ILE A 141 -6.27 3.43 10.83
C ILE A 141 -7.03 4.77 10.93
N TYR A 142 -8.19 4.87 10.30
CA TYR A 142 -9.04 6.07 10.32
C TYR A 142 -10.16 6.00 11.37
N SER A 143 -10.29 4.90 12.13
CA SER A 143 -11.39 4.71 13.10
C SER A 143 -11.32 5.66 14.31
N ASP A 144 -10.10 6.03 14.72
CA ASP A 144 -9.86 6.84 15.94
C ASP A 144 -9.51 8.32 15.66
N TYR A 145 -9.58 8.76 14.39
CA TYR A 145 -9.15 10.10 13.99
C TYR A 145 -9.92 11.23 14.71
N GLU A 146 -11.23 11.04 15.01
CA GLU A 146 -12.03 12.04 15.75
C GLU A 146 -11.78 12.01 17.26
N ASN A 147 -11.43 10.85 17.84
CA ASN A 147 -11.21 10.77 19.28
C ASN A 147 -9.96 11.55 19.70
N ASN A 148 -8.90 11.53 18.91
CA ASN A 148 -7.67 12.29 19.17
C ASN A 148 -7.87 13.80 18.98
N ASP A 149 -8.62 14.23 17.97
CA ASP A 149 -8.90 15.65 17.75
C ASP A 149 -9.84 16.21 18.80
N GLN A 150 -10.84 15.45 19.25
CA GLN A 150 -11.73 15.87 20.35
C GLN A 150 -11.02 15.89 21.70
N GLN A 151 -10.14 14.92 21.99
CA GLN A 151 -9.32 14.94 23.21
C GLN A 151 -8.33 16.10 23.20
N ASN A 152 -7.64 16.35 22.08
CA ASN A 152 -6.72 17.47 21.95
C ASN A 152 -7.46 18.81 22.08
N ASN A 153 -8.61 18.99 21.42
CA ASN A 153 -9.43 20.18 21.54
C ASN A 153 -9.94 20.37 22.97
N ALA A 154 -10.40 19.32 23.65
CA ALA A 154 -10.82 19.39 25.04
C ALA A 154 -9.68 19.79 25.99
N LEU A 155 -8.46 19.26 25.78
CA LEU A 155 -7.26 19.65 26.52
C LEU A 155 -6.86 21.09 26.26
N TYR A 156 -6.96 21.60 25.01
CA TYR A 156 -6.73 23.01 24.69
C TYR A 156 -7.74 23.93 25.36
N PHE A 157 -9.04 23.58 25.36
CA PHE A 157 -10.06 24.35 26.06
C PHE A 157 -9.85 24.37 27.58
N LEU A 158 -9.49 23.24 28.20
CA LEU A 158 -9.17 23.17 29.63
C LEU A 158 -7.92 23.99 29.99
N ALA A 159 -6.89 23.95 29.15
CA ALA A 159 -5.68 24.77 29.34
C ALA A 159 -5.98 26.28 29.26
N LEU A 160 -6.84 26.70 28.35
CA LEU A 160 -7.27 28.11 28.25
C LEU A 160 -8.06 28.59 29.48
N ILE A 161 -8.89 27.75 30.08
CA ILE A 161 -9.63 28.08 31.29
C ILE A 161 -8.69 28.28 32.48
N VAL A 162 -7.62 27.48 32.58
CA VAL A 162 -6.64 27.60 33.70
C VAL A 162 -5.79 28.88 33.59
N ILE A 163 -5.63 29.45 32.40
CA ILE A 163 -4.84 30.72 32.20
C ILE A 163 -5.67 31.96 32.52
N ILE A 164 -7.01 31.86 32.59
CA ILE A 164 -7.92 33.00 32.79
C ILE A 164 -8.35 33.15 34.28
N ILE A 165 -7.99 32.19 35.14
CA ILE A 165 -8.22 32.24 36.59
C ILE A 165 -6.91 32.63 37.30
#